data_163c356b04bfcdde5b0f725a76c5ba47
#
_entry.id   163c356b04bfcdde5b0f725a76c5ba47
#
_cell.length_a   1.000
_cell.length_b   1.000
_cell.length_c   1.000
_cell.angle_alpha   90.00
_cell.angle_beta   90.00
_cell.angle_gamma   90.00
#
_symmetry.space_group_name_H-M   'P 1'
#
loop_
_entity.id
_entity.type
_entity.pdbx_description
1 polymer ?
#
loop_
_entity_poly.entity_id
_entity_poly.type
_entity_poly.pdbx_seq_one_letter_code
_entity_poly.pdbx_strand_id
1 'polypeptide(L)'
;LSAIKGFYRFAYEEKLRVDNPSLKLHQPKLPKKLPETMSENDVEALLNAAKNVGKGFADKVRNQCLLEILYATGMRVSELVSLPATAAKNNSNMLYITGKGGKERLVPLSSTAKKSLKKWLVEWQKIAQARERKTGTEQRYLFPSNSKKGHLSRIRFYKLIKEIALIANLNPTSISPHTLRHAFATHLLANGAD
;
A
#
# COMPACT_ATOMS: atom_id res chain seq x y z
N LEU A 1 -13.22 1.52 22.96
CA LEU A 1 -14.18 0.70 23.73
C LEU A 1 -13.81 -0.79 23.69
N SER A 2 -13.44 -1.36 22.53
CA SER A 2 -13.08 -2.79 22.38
C SER A 2 -11.94 -3.21 23.31
N ALA A 3 -10.88 -2.40 23.43
CA ALA A 3 -9.75 -2.69 24.33
C ALA A 3 -10.18 -2.70 25.80
N ILE A 4 -11.05 -1.77 26.21
CA ILE A 4 -11.58 -1.69 27.57
C ILE A 4 -12.44 -2.94 27.87
N LYS A 5 -13.32 -3.31 26.96
CA LYS A 5 -14.13 -4.53 27.09
C LYS A 5 -13.26 -5.79 27.15
N GLY A 6 -12.23 -5.87 26.31
CA GLY A 6 -11.28 -6.98 26.32
C GLY A 6 -10.50 -7.08 27.63
N PHE A 7 -10.04 -5.95 28.17
CA PHE A 7 -9.33 -5.91 29.44
C PHE A 7 -10.21 -6.37 30.63
N TYR A 8 -11.42 -5.82 30.75
CA TYR A 8 -12.30 -6.21 31.87
C TYR A 8 -12.85 -7.63 31.72
N ARG A 9 -13.03 -8.11 30.50
CA ARG A 9 -13.37 -9.50 30.26
C ARG A 9 -12.24 -10.43 30.70
N PHE A 10 -10.99 -10.14 30.32
CA PHE A 10 -9.80 -10.87 30.77
C PHE A 10 -9.71 -10.87 32.34
N ALA A 11 -9.82 -9.69 32.98
CA ALA A 11 -9.74 -9.58 34.42
C ALA A 11 -10.82 -10.40 35.12
N TYR A 12 -12.01 -10.53 34.57
CA TYR A 12 -13.07 -11.36 35.07
C TYR A 12 -12.80 -12.87 34.88
N GLU A 13 -12.37 -13.27 33.69
CA GLU A 13 -12.05 -14.67 33.36
C GLU A 13 -10.89 -15.20 34.20
N GLU A 14 -9.86 -14.38 34.44
CA GLU A 14 -8.71 -14.69 35.30
C GLU A 14 -8.99 -14.53 36.81
N LYS A 15 -10.24 -14.29 37.19
CA LYS A 15 -10.67 -14.09 38.59
C LYS A 15 -9.96 -12.96 39.35
N LEU A 16 -9.36 -12.02 38.61
CA LEU A 16 -8.78 -10.79 39.19
C LEU A 16 -9.86 -9.81 39.63
N ARG A 17 -11.08 -9.97 39.17
CA ARG A 17 -12.28 -9.24 39.54
C ARG A 17 -13.48 -10.18 39.64
N VAL A 18 -14.40 -9.85 40.53
CA VAL A 18 -15.66 -10.59 40.72
C VAL A 18 -16.76 -10.14 39.75
N ASP A 19 -16.57 -9.00 39.07
CA ASP A 19 -17.53 -8.40 38.13
C ASP A 19 -16.87 -7.93 36.84
N ASN A 20 -17.68 -7.77 35.81
CA ASN A 20 -17.23 -7.13 34.53
C ASN A 20 -18.01 -5.83 34.31
N PRO A 21 -17.51 -4.66 34.75
CA PRO A 21 -18.20 -3.38 34.63
C PRO A 21 -18.37 -2.93 33.17
N SER A 22 -17.61 -3.51 32.23
CA SER A 22 -17.70 -3.15 30.83
C SER A 22 -18.91 -3.72 30.08
N LEU A 23 -19.67 -4.63 30.71
CA LEU A 23 -20.90 -5.19 30.10
C LEU A 23 -21.96 -4.11 29.87
N LYS A 24 -22.03 -3.10 30.73
CA LYS A 24 -22.96 -1.97 30.62
C LYS A 24 -22.53 -0.90 29.61
N LEU A 25 -21.31 -0.99 29.08
CA LEU A 25 -20.83 -0.02 28.10
C LEU A 25 -21.41 -0.32 26.72
N HIS A 26 -22.24 0.56 26.24
CA HIS A 26 -22.79 0.48 24.87
C HIS A 26 -21.88 1.23 23.92
N GLN A 27 -21.64 0.62 22.76
CA GLN A 27 -20.88 1.29 21.71
C GLN A 27 -21.78 2.35 21.07
N PRO A 28 -21.38 3.62 20.99
CA PRO A 28 -22.15 4.63 20.27
C PRO A 28 -22.40 4.12 18.84
N LYS A 29 -23.65 4.15 18.41
CA LYS A 29 -23.99 3.90 17.00
C LYS A 29 -23.47 5.09 16.19
N LEU A 30 -22.27 4.98 15.67
CA LEU A 30 -21.79 5.93 14.66
C LEU A 30 -22.69 5.78 13.43
N PRO A 31 -23.17 6.90 12.83
CA PRO A 31 -23.84 6.82 11.55
C PRO A 31 -22.92 6.09 10.58
N LYS A 32 -23.44 5.05 9.91
CA LYS A 32 -22.72 4.36 8.83
C LYS A 32 -22.53 5.39 7.71
N LYS A 33 -21.41 6.13 7.75
CA LYS A 33 -20.96 6.85 6.57
C LYS A 33 -20.67 5.76 5.53
N LEU A 34 -21.44 5.75 4.45
CA LEU A 34 -21.11 4.92 3.29
C LEU A 34 -19.66 5.26 2.93
N PRO A 35 -18.78 4.28 2.81
CA PRO A 35 -17.41 4.55 2.40
C PRO A 35 -17.45 5.30 1.08
N GLU A 36 -16.91 6.51 1.03
CA GLU A 36 -16.70 7.22 -0.22
C GLU A 36 -15.66 6.40 -1.01
N THR A 37 -16.15 5.59 -1.94
CA THR A 37 -15.28 4.86 -2.86
C THR A 37 -14.82 5.83 -3.94
N MET A 38 -13.54 5.81 -4.26
CA MET A 38 -13.03 6.54 -5.42
C MET A 38 -13.69 5.98 -6.68
N SER A 39 -14.10 6.85 -7.59
CA SER A 39 -14.54 6.44 -8.92
C SER A 39 -13.34 5.93 -9.76
N GLU A 40 -13.61 5.19 -10.82
CA GLU A 40 -12.57 4.78 -11.77
C GLU A 40 -11.86 5.99 -12.40
N ASN A 41 -12.60 7.06 -12.70
CA ASN A 41 -12.05 8.32 -13.21
C ASN A 41 -11.09 8.99 -12.20
N ASP A 42 -11.43 8.98 -10.89
CA ASP A 42 -10.53 9.52 -9.86
C ASP A 42 -9.25 8.70 -9.75
N VAL A 43 -9.37 7.38 -9.85
CA VAL A 43 -8.19 6.49 -9.84
C VAL A 43 -7.33 6.76 -11.08
N GLU A 44 -7.91 6.87 -12.26
CA GLU A 44 -7.18 7.19 -13.49
C GLU A 44 -6.48 8.54 -13.39
N ALA A 45 -7.16 9.57 -12.90
CA ALA A 45 -6.58 10.89 -12.67
C ALA A 45 -5.38 10.81 -11.71
N LEU A 46 -5.49 10.03 -10.63
CA LEU A 46 -4.43 9.83 -9.66
C LEU A 46 -3.22 9.10 -10.28
N LEU A 47 -3.46 8.03 -11.05
CA LEU A 47 -2.41 7.28 -11.75
C LEU A 47 -1.68 8.15 -12.80
N ASN A 48 -2.42 9.00 -13.51
CA ASN A 48 -1.85 9.95 -14.47
C ASN A 48 -1.04 11.04 -13.78
N ALA A 49 -1.52 11.61 -12.67
CA ALA A 49 -0.80 12.62 -11.89
C ALA A 49 0.51 12.08 -11.31
N ALA A 50 0.57 10.81 -10.95
CA ALA A 50 1.78 10.17 -10.40
C ALA A 50 3.00 10.26 -11.32
N LYS A 51 2.79 10.34 -12.63
CA LYS A 51 3.85 10.53 -13.66
C LYS A 51 4.55 11.89 -13.57
N ASN A 52 3.94 12.86 -12.87
CA ASN A 52 4.42 14.23 -12.77
C ASN A 52 5.03 14.57 -11.40
N VAL A 53 4.88 13.69 -10.40
CA VAL A 53 5.38 13.90 -9.05
C VAL A 53 6.76 13.27 -8.86
N GLY A 54 7.73 14.05 -8.41
CA GLY A 54 9.09 13.60 -8.14
C GLY A 54 10.14 14.59 -8.64
N LYS A 55 11.32 14.56 -8.03
CA LYS A 55 12.44 15.47 -8.35
C LYS A 55 13.10 15.15 -9.69
N GLY A 56 13.10 13.88 -10.08
CA GLY A 56 13.73 13.41 -11.30
C GLY A 56 12.91 12.32 -11.99
N PHE A 57 13.37 11.92 -13.17
CA PHE A 57 12.68 10.91 -13.98
C PHE A 57 12.48 9.59 -13.24
N ALA A 58 13.50 9.09 -12.53
CA ALA A 58 13.41 7.86 -11.75
C ALA A 58 12.35 7.93 -10.66
N ASP A 59 12.22 9.10 -9.98
CA ASP A 59 11.17 9.27 -8.95
C ASP A 59 9.77 9.20 -9.56
N LYS A 60 9.56 9.83 -10.72
CA LYS A 60 8.28 9.84 -11.43
C LYS A 60 7.88 8.44 -11.86
N VAL A 61 8.82 7.70 -12.46
CA VAL A 61 8.59 6.30 -12.87
C VAL A 61 8.31 5.40 -11.67
N ARG A 62 9.05 5.57 -10.55
CA ARG A 62 8.80 4.84 -9.31
C ARG A 62 7.41 5.12 -8.74
N ASN A 63 7.01 6.39 -8.70
CA ASN A 63 5.75 6.79 -8.11
C ASN A 63 4.56 6.26 -8.90
N GLN A 64 4.64 6.31 -10.23
CA GLN A 64 3.66 5.66 -11.10
C GLN A 64 3.60 4.16 -10.84
N CYS A 65 4.74 3.47 -10.79
CA CYS A 65 4.80 2.04 -10.55
C CYS A 65 4.20 1.64 -9.19
N LEU A 66 4.48 2.40 -8.14
CA LEU A 66 3.91 2.20 -6.79
C LEU A 66 2.38 2.23 -6.81
N LEU A 67 1.78 3.23 -7.45
CA LEU A 67 0.33 3.36 -7.50
C LEU A 67 -0.32 2.29 -8.39
N GLU A 68 0.26 2.02 -9.55
CA GLU A 68 -0.22 0.98 -10.47
C GLU A 68 -0.23 -0.40 -9.80
N ILE A 69 0.84 -0.77 -9.08
CA ILE A 69 0.91 -2.03 -8.36
C ILE A 69 -0.10 -2.04 -7.21
N LEU A 70 -0.21 -0.95 -6.43
CA LEU A 70 -1.16 -0.87 -5.32
C LEU A 70 -2.60 -1.09 -5.81
N TYR A 71 -2.99 -0.39 -6.88
CA TYR A 71 -4.33 -0.48 -7.45
C TYR A 71 -4.58 -1.83 -8.15
N ALA A 72 -3.60 -2.38 -8.87
CA ALA A 72 -3.77 -3.67 -9.55
C ALA A 72 -3.86 -4.87 -8.61
N THR A 73 -3.32 -4.77 -7.38
CA THR A 73 -3.18 -5.92 -6.48
C THR A 73 -3.94 -5.78 -5.17
N GLY A 74 -4.38 -4.58 -4.85
CA GLY A 74 -5.00 -4.26 -3.57
C GLY A 74 -4.16 -4.66 -2.35
N MET A 75 -2.82 -4.79 -2.48
CA MET A 75 -1.95 -5.19 -1.37
C MET A 75 -1.90 -4.15 -0.24
N ARG A 76 -1.43 -4.55 0.93
CA ARG A 76 -1.20 -3.59 2.03
C ARG A 76 0.01 -2.71 1.74
N VAL A 77 -0.03 -1.47 2.19
CA VAL A 77 1.10 -0.52 2.02
C VAL A 77 2.41 -1.08 2.57
N SER A 78 2.36 -1.75 3.73
CA SER A 78 3.55 -2.37 4.30
C SER A 78 4.15 -3.43 3.39
N GLU A 79 3.32 -4.21 2.71
CA GLU A 79 3.75 -5.22 1.75
C GLU A 79 4.36 -4.55 0.51
N LEU A 80 3.69 -3.53 -0.03
CA LEU A 80 4.15 -2.79 -1.20
C LEU A 80 5.53 -2.15 -1.00
N VAL A 81 5.69 -1.37 0.06
CA VAL A 81 6.93 -0.59 0.27
C VAL A 81 8.12 -1.47 0.65
N SER A 82 7.87 -2.65 1.20
CA SER A 82 8.91 -3.62 1.57
C SER A 82 9.06 -4.78 0.58
N LEU A 83 8.47 -4.67 -0.63
CA LEU A 83 8.62 -5.68 -1.66
C LEU A 83 10.12 -5.94 -1.93
N PRO A 84 10.56 -7.21 -1.85
CA PRO A 84 11.93 -7.55 -2.21
C PRO A 84 12.13 -7.39 -3.72
N ALA A 85 13.33 -7.05 -4.14
CA ALA A 85 13.68 -6.95 -5.56
C ALA A 85 13.43 -8.25 -6.32
N THR A 86 13.59 -9.39 -5.64
CA THR A 86 13.34 -10.72 -6.18
C THR A 86 11.88 -10.96 -6.56
N ALA A 87 10.93 -10.26 -5.95
CA ALA A 87 9.49 -10.38 -6.28
C ALA A 87 9.19 -10.03 -7.75
N ALA A 88 10.06 -9.24 -8.39
CA ALA A 88 9.91 -8.78 -9.77
C ALA A 88 10.87 -9.47 -10.76
N LYS A 89 11.77 -10.36 -10.28
CA LYS A 89 12.86 -10.93 -11.13
C LYS A 89 12.37 -11.89 -12.24
N ASN A 90 11.21 -12.51 -12.09
CA ASN A 90 10.81 -13.61 -12.96
C ASN A 90 10.00 -13.20 -14.20
N ASN A 91 9.93 -11.90 -14.52
CA ASN A 91 9.12 -11.39 -15.67
C ASN A 91 7.70 -12.01 -15.72
N SER A 92 7.23 -12.52 -14.57
CA SER A 92 5.97 -13.23 -14.43
C SER A 92 4.81 -12.23 -14.44
N ASN A 93 3.65 -12.72 -14.83
CA ASN A 93 2.41 -11.97 -14.74
C ASN A 93 1.92 -11.80 -13.30
N MET A 94 2.70 -12.26 -12.34
CA MET A 94 2.37 -12.40 -10.93
C MET A 94 3.47 -11.78 -10.06
N LEU A 95 3.09 -11.21 -8.92
CA LEU A 95 4.01 -10.80 -7.86
C LEU A 95 3.93 -11.77 -6.68
N TYR A 96 5.09 -12.16 -6.18
CA TYR A 96 5.20 -12.87 -4.90
C TYR A 96 5.12 -11.87 -3.74
N ILE A 97 4.15 -12.05 -2.87
CA ILE A 97 3.93 -11.17 -1.72
C ILE A 97 3.96 -11.99 -0.45
N THR A 98 4.83 -11.61 0.48
CA THR A 98 4.86 -12.19 1.82
C THR A 98 3.97 -11.34 2.74
N GLY A 99 2.88 -11.92 3.23
CA GLY A 99 1.91 -11.28 4.11
C GLY A 99 2.22 -11.43 5.60
N LYS A 100 1.23 -11.08 6.44
CA LYS A 100 1.31 -11.24 7.89
C LYS A 100 1.54 -12.72 8.27
N GLY A 101 2.53 -12.96 9.14
CA GLY A 101 2.87 -14.32 9.59
C GLY A 101 3.67 -15.14 8.58
N GLY A 102 4.34 -14.50 7.60
CA GLY A 102 5.17 -15.20 6.61
C GLY A 102 4.39 -15.92 5.51
N LYS A 103 3.06 -15.78 5.47
CA LYS A 103 2.24 -16.40 4.42
C LYS A 103 2.52 -15.76 3.08
N GLU A 104 2.92 -16.58 2.11
CA GLU A 104 3.17 -16.15 0.75
C GLU A 104 1.92 -16.31 -0.12
N ARG A 105 1.74 -15.36 -1.02
CA ARG A 105 0.69 -15.43 -2.04
C ARG A 105 1.15 -14.85 -3.36
N LEU A 106 0.65 -15.40 -4.44
CA LEU A 106 0.79 -14.87 -5.79
C LEU A 106 -0.35 -13.92 -6.09
N VAL A 107 -0.04 -12.75 -6.62
CA VAL A 107 -1.06 -11.77 -7.01
C VAL A 107 -0.83 -11.39 -8.47
N PRO A 108 -1.87 -11.47 -9.33
CA PRO A 108 -1.76 -11.12 -10.73
C PRO A 108 -1.54 -9.60 -10.90
N LEU A 109 -0.78 -9.23 -11.93
CA LEU A 109 -0.59 -7.86 -12.35
C LEU A 109 -1.42 -7.56 -13.59
N SER A 110 -2.09 -6.41 -13.61
CA SER A 110 -2.71 -5.86 -14.81
C SER A 110 -1.66 -5.54 -15.88
N SER A 111 -2.07 -5.40 -17.13
CA SER A 111 -1.19 -5.03 -18.24
C SER A 111 -0.49 -3.68 -18.00
N THR A 112 -1.19 -2.71 -17.42
CA THR A 112 -0.67 -1.38 -17.07
C THR A 112 0.36 -1.45 -15.95
N ALA A 113 0.08 -2.20 -14.88
CA ALA A 113 1.02 -2.42 -13.78
C ALA A 113 2.31 -3.11 -14.26
N LYS A 114 2.20 -4.10 -15.17
CA LYS A 114 3.38 -4.74 -15.79
C LYS A 114 4.23 -3.77 -16.60
N LYS A 115 3.59 -2.95 -17.45
CA LYS A 115 4.30 -1.93 -18.24
C LYS A 115 5.02 -0.94 -17.33
N SER A 116 4.36 -0.51 -16.27
CA SER A 116 4.93 0.42 -15.29
C SER A 116 6.08 -0.22 -14.49
N LEU A 117 5.93 -1.48 -14.08
CA LEU A 117 6.98 -2.23 -13.41
C LEU A 117 8.22 -2.41 -14.31
N LYS A 118 8.05 -2.78 -15.58
CA LYS A 118 9.16 -2.90 -16.53
C LYS A 118 9.94 -1.58 -16.68
N LYS A 119 9.24 -0.45 -16.81
CA LYS A 119 9.88 0.88 -16.85
C LYS A 119 10.65 1.17 -15.56
N TRP A 120 10.06 0.85 -14.43
CA TRP A 120 10.72 1.06 -13.12
C TRP A 120 11.95 0.18 -12.96
N LEU A 121 11.93 -1.08 -13.39
CA LEU A 121 13.07 -2.00 -13.27
C LEU A 121 14.31 -1.50 -14.03
N VAL A 122 14.14 -0.80 -15.15
CA VAL A 122 15.26 -0.16 -15.87
C VAL A 122 15.93 0.91 -14.99
N GLU A 123 15.16 1.77 -14.36
CA GLU A 123 15.69 2.79 -13.45
C GLU A 123 16.22 2.18 -12.14
N TRP A 124 15.54 1.17 -11.64
CA TRP A 124 15.98 0.43 -10.46
C TRP A 124 17.36 -0.21 -10.65
N GLN A 125 17.63 -0.80 -11.82
CA GLN A 125 18.94 -1.39 -12.14
C GLN A 125 20.07 -0.35 -12.06
N LYS A 126 19.85 0.86 -12.59
CA LYS A 126 20.82 1.96 -12.49
C LYS A 126 21.11 2.32 -11.04
N ILE A 127 20.06 2.43 -10.23
CA ILE A 127 20.15 2.74 -8.77
C ILE A 127 20.88 1.61 -8.03
N ALA A 128 20.55 0.35 -8.32
CA ALA A 128 21.17 -0.81 -7.71
C ALA A 128 22.67 -0.89 -8.01
N GLN A 129 23.06 -0.73 -9.27
CA GLN A 129 24.46 -0.73 -9.68
C GLN A 129 25.25 0.44 -9.05
N ALA A 130 24.66 1.64 -9.02
CA ALA A 130 25.30 2.80 -8.39
C ALA A 130 25.50 2.58 -6.88
N ARG A 131 24.55 1.94 -6.21
CA ARG A 131 24.67 1.58 -4.79
C ARG A 131 25.74 0.54 -4.56
N GLU A 132 25.73 -0.54 -5.34
CA GLU A 132 26.69 -1.63 -5.21
C GLU A 132 28.13 -1.13 -5.39
N ARG A 133 28.40 -0.29 -6.39
CA ARG A 133 29.69 0.36 -6.59
C ARG A 133 30.11 1.24 -5.42
N LYS A 134 29.15 1.92 -4.77
CA LYS A 134 29.44 2.85 -3.67
C LYS A 134 29.62 2.16 -2.31
N THR A 135 28.85 1.09 -2.05
CA THR A 135 28.73 0.49 -0.71
C THR A 135 29.11 -0.99 -0.66
N GLY A 136 29.37 -1.64 -1.80
CA GLY A 136 29.59 -3.07 -1.88
C GLY A 136 28.36 -3.92 -1.52
N THR A 137 27.18 -3.30 -1.37
CA THR A 137 25.97 -4.01 -0.91
C THR A 137 24.89 -4.04 -1.98
N GLU A 138 24.33 -5.23 -2.20
CA GLU A 138 23.22 -5.45 -3.13
C GLU A 138 21.94 -4.72 -2.67
N GLN A 139 21.16 -4.22 -3.63
CA GLN A 139 19.85 -3.61 -3.36
C GLN A 139 18.78 -4.68 -3.13
N ARG A 140 18.32 -4.77 -1.89
CA ARG A 140 17.37 -5.82 -1.46
C ARG A 140 15.92 -5.52 -1.83
N TYR A 141 15.53 -4.24 -1.91
CA TYR A 141 14.14 -3.82 -2.04
C TYR A 141 13.83 -3.27 -3.42
N LEU A 142 12.61 -3.54 -3.89
CA LEU A 142 12.12 -3.03 -5.16
C LEU A 142 11.91 -1.49 -5.13
N PHE A 143 11.53 -0.94 -3.97
CA PHE A 143 11.35 0.50 -3.76
C PHE A 143 12.33 1.03 -2.72
N PRO A 144 13.60 1.21 -3.11
CA PRO A 144 14.66 1.62 -2.20
C PRO A 144 14.50 3.05 -1.69
N SER A 145 15.04 3.31 -0.51
CA SER A 145 15.20 4.66 0.04
C SER A 145 16.40 4.72 0.98
N ASN A 146 16.83 5.94 1.32
CA ASN A 146 17.90 6.19 2.30
C ASN A 146 17.44 6.06 3.77
N SER A 147 16.25 5.49 4.02
CA SER A 147 15.77 5.23 5.39
C SER A 147 16.61 4.13 6.05
N LYS A 148 16.61 4.08 7.40
CA LYS A 148 17.26 3.00 8.16
C LYS A 148 16.83 1.59 7.73
N LYS A 149 15.61 1.45 7.20
CA LYS A 149 15.07 0.16 6.71
C LYS A 149 15.49 -0.17 5.27
N GLY A 150 16.14 0.76 4.56
CA GLY A 150 16.58 0.58 3.18
C GLY A 150 15.47 0.65 2.12
N HIS A 151 14.21 0.78 2.53
CA HIS A 151 13.06 0.89 1.64
C HIS A 151 12.18 2.09 1.97
N LEU A 152 11.26 2.45 1.07
CA LEU A 152 10.30 3.54 1.28
C LEU A 152 9.47 3.29 2.55
N SER A 153 9.31 4.30 3.41
CA SER A 153 8.48 4.17 4.61
C SER A 153 7.00 4.35 4.28
N ARG A 154 6.11 3.73 5.10
CA ARG A 154 4.66 3.91 4.98
C ARG A 154 4.25 5.38 5.08
N ILE A 155 4.89 6.13 5.98
CA ILE A 155 4.64 7.57 6.19
C ILE A 155 5.00 8.36 4.93
N ARG A 156 6.17 8.08 4.33
CA ARG A 156 6.57 8.78 3.09
C ARG A 156 5.65 8.42 1.94
N PHE A 157 5.23 7.17 1.82
CA PHE A 157 4.27 6.77 0.80
C PHE A 157 2.90 7.42 1.00
N TYR A 158 2.43 7.53 2.25
CA TYR A 158 1.20 8.26 2.57
C TYR A 158 1.28 9.74 2.15
N LYS A 159 2.40 10.42 2.46
CA LYS A 159 2.62 11.80 2.02
C LYS A 159 2.66 11.91 0.50
N LEU A 160 3.33 10.98 -0.17
CA LEU A 160 3.40 10.92 -1.62
C LEU A 160 2.01 10.84 -2.27
N ILE A 161 1.12 10.00 -1.75
CA ILE A 161 -0.26 9.91 -2.25
C ILE A 161 -0.99 11.25 -2.11
N LYS A 162 -0.80 11.97 -1.00
CA LYS A 162 -1.38 13.30 -0.81
C LYS A 162 -0.84 14.33 -1.81
N GLU A 163 0.47 14.30 -2.06
CA GLU A 163 1.12 15.14 -3.08
C GLU A 163 0.53 14.86 -4.48
N ILE A 164 0.34 13.58 -4.82
CA ILE A 164 -0.24 13.16 -6.10
C ILE A 164 -1.71 13.57 -6.21
N ALA A 165 -2.51 13.41 -5.14
CA ALA A 165 -3.91 13.79 -5.10
C ALA A 165 -4.13 15.29 -5.38
N LEU A 166 -3.25 16.15 -4.85
CA LEU A 166 -3.27 17.59 -5.15
C LEU A 166 -3.07 17.88 -6.64
N ILE A 167 -2.12 17.20 -7.28
CA ILE A 167 -1.87 17.38 -8.73
C ILE A 167 -3.00 16.80 -9.58
N ALA A 168 -3.68 15.77 -9.07
CA ALA A 168 -4.85 15.19 -9.71
C ALA A 168 -6.12 16.02 -9.54
N ASN A 169 -6.07 17.17 -8.84
CA ASN A 169 -7.22 17.98 -8.43
C ASN A 169 -8.24 17.21 -7.59
N LEU A 170 -7.79 16.22 -6.83
CA LEU A 170 -8.61 15.45 -5.90
C LEU A 170 -8.41 15.96 -4.47
N ASN A 171 -9.45 15.80 -3.63
CA ASN A 171 -9.34 16.18 -2.23
C ASN A 171 -8.31 15.30 -1.49
N PRO A 172 -7.15 15.85 -1.04
CA PRO A 172 -6.14 15.03 -0.41
C PRO A 172 -6.61 14.40 0.91
N THR A 173 -7.61 14.96 1.58
CA THR A 173 -8.07 14.41 2.87
C THR A 173 -8.80 13.08 2.68
N SER A 174 -9.54 12.90 1.58
CA SER A 174 -10.28 11.67 1.26
C SER A 174 -9.40 10.59 0.63
N ILE A 175 -8.25 10.94 0.02
CA ILE A 175 -7.38 9.99 -0.66
C ILE A 175 -6.32 9.43 0.30
N SER A 176 -6.25 8.11 0.38
CA SER A 176 -5.27 7.38 1.20
C SER A 176 -4.94 6.03 0.55
N PRO A 177 -3.88 5.34 0.98
CA PRO A 177 -3.63 3.99 0.52
C PRO A 177 -4.78 3.01 0.78
N HIS A 178 -5.54 3.23 1.86
CA HIS A 178 -6.70 2.41 2.19
C HIS A 178 -7.87 2.66 1.23
N THR A 179 -8.12 3.93 0.86
CA THR A 179 -9.17 4.25 -0.11
C THR A 179 -8.86 3.69 -1.50
N LEU A 180 -7.59 3.73 -1.93
CA LEU A 180 -7.15 3.08 -3.18
C LEU A 180 -7.33 1.56 -3.16
N ARG A 181 -6.95 0.91 -2.05
CA ARG A 181 -7.17 -0.51 -1.88
C ARG A 181 -8.67 -0.86 -1.85
N HIS A 182 -9.50 -0.01 -1.26
CA HIS A 182 -10.94 -0.20 -1.23
C HIS A 182 -11.55 -0.02 -2.62
N ALA A 183 -11.11 1.00 -3.36
CA ALA A 183 -11.49 1.20 -4.76
C ALA A 183 -11.14 -0.03 -5.63
N PHE A 184 -9.94 -0.60 -5.47
CA PHE A 184 -9.57 -1.86 -6.13
C PHE A 184 -10.61 -2.97 -5.87
N ALA A 185 -10.94 -3.22 -4.60
CA ALA A 185 -11.87 -4.30 -4.24
C ALA A 185 -13.28 -4.04 -4.82
N THR A 186 -13.75 -2.80 -4.76
CA THR A 186 -15.07 -2.41 -5.27
C THR A 186 -15.14 -2.52 -6.79
N HIS A 187 -14.12 -2.01 -7.49
CA HIS A 187 -14.07 -2.06 -8.96
C HIS A 187 -13.88 -3.50 -9.47
N LEU A 188 -13.11 -4.31 -8.76
CA LEU A 188 -12.94 -5.72 -9.11
C LEU A 188 -14.27 -6.48 -9.04
N LEU A 189 -15.05 -6.29 -7.97
CA LEU A 189 -16.39 -6.88 -7.83
C LEU A 189 -17.38 -6.33 -8.88
N ALA A 190 -17.35 -5.04 -9.16
CA ALA A 190 -18.20 -4.42 -10.18
C ALA A 190 -17.91 -4.96 -11.59
N ASN A 191 -16.66 -5.36 -11.86
CA ASN A 191 -16.23 -5.95 -13.13
C ASN A 191 -16.37 -7.50 -13.18
N GLY A 192 -17.15 -8.09 -12.25
CA GLY A 192 -17.55 -9.49 -12.30
C GLY A 192 -16.54 -10.50 -11.75
N ALA A 193 -15.64 -10.07 -10.88
CA ALA A 193 -14.79 -10.99 -10.13
C ALA A 193 -15.54 -11.50 -8.89
N ASP A 194 -15.63 -12.82 -8.74
CA ASP A 194 -16.12 -13.51 -7.54
C ASP A 194 -15.06 -13.52 -6.41
#